data_a6aaa8cd5528b07b4b5b8f6b83e23515
#
_entry.id   a6aaa8cd5528b07b4b5b8f6b83e23515
#
_cell.length_a   1.000
_cell.length_b   1.000
_cell.length_c   1.000
_cell.angle_alpha   90.00
_cell.angle_beta   90.00
_cell.angle_gamma   90.00
#
_symmetry.space_group_name_H-M   'P 1'
#
loop_
_entity.id
_entity.type
_entity.pdbx_description
1 polymer ?
#
loop_
_entity_poly.entity_id
_entity_poly.type
_entity_poly.pdbx_seq_one_letter_code
_entity_poly.pdbx_strand_id
1 'polypeptide(L)'
;MNLDLFFFSYIWNHPDYFVPKGERPYFKKSFGPHIDLLNMLWIYRCRNYYVLSDAQIYSFLIPVNYYLDKNEIKRMVEAENNTVLYEIISNSYYGKTYGFDSTKNMEAQFSDILDTINMKDFKDAPYSLAAINAYFHLKNMEVARVVTALECIRYGYKPEAISQYINQKRGVL
;
A
#
# COMPACT_ATOMS: atom_id res chain seq x y z
N MET A 1 -19.95 -8.92 -4.40
CA MET A 1 -19.41 -7.65 -3.84
C MET A 1 -18.26 -8.06 -2.94
N ASN A 2 -17.09 -7.57 -3.18
CA ASN A 2 -15.92 -7.90 -2.35
C ASN A 2 -16.10 -7.24 -0.97
N LEU A 3 -16.03 -8.02 0.10
CA LEU A 3 -16.25 -7.55 1.48
C LEU A 3 -15.26 -6.43 1.86
N ASP A 4 -14.01 -6.55 1.40
CA ASP A 4 -12.97 -5.57 1.67
C ASP A 4 -13.27 -4.22 1.03
N LEU A 5 -13.76 -4.20 -0.22
CA LEU A 5 -14.16 -2.96 -0.90
C LEU A 5 -15.28 -2.25 -0.15
N PHE A 6 -16.28 -3.02 0.30
CA PHE A 6 -17.37 -2.47 1.09
C PHE A 6 -16.85 -1.88 2.40
N PHE A 7 -16.00 -2.63 3.11
CA PHE A 7 -15.45 -2.21 4.39
C PHE A 7 -14.64 -0.92 4.29
N PHE A 8 -13.68 -0.84 3.36
CA PHE A 8 -12.88 0.36 3.15
C PHE A 8 -13.71 1.57 2.74
N SER A 9 -14.65 1.37 1.79
CA SER A 9 -15.54 2.45 1.34
C SER A 9 -16.45 2.93 2.47
N TYR A 10 -16.99 2.01 3.27
CA TYR A 10 -17.89 2.35 4.35
C TYR A 10 -17.19 3.16 5.45
N ILE A 11 -16.03 2.70 5.90
CA ILE A 11 -15.24 3.40 6.93
C ILE A 11 -14.82 4.78 6.44
N TRP A 12 -14.38 4.89 5.18
CA TRP A 12 -13.94 6.16 4.61
C TRP A 12 -15.06 7.19 4.52
N ASN A 13 -16.25 6.77 4.09
CA ASN A 13 -17.38 7.67 3.89
C ASN A 13 -18.14 7.98 5.18
N HIS A 14 -18.01 7.14 6.20
CA HIS A 14 -18.73 7.27 7.47
C HIS A 14 -17.78 7.31 8.69
N PRO A 15 -16.73 8.15 8.69
CA PRO A 15 -15.80 8.24 9.82
C PRO A 15 -16.51 8.70 11.11
N ASP A 16 -17.68 9.36 10.97
CA ASP A 16 -18.46 9.89 12.07
C ASP A 16 -18.92 8.82 13.06
N TYR A 17 -19.12 7.59 12.60
CA TYR A 17 -19.54 6.47 13.45
C TYR A 17 -18.39 5.83 14.25
N PHE A 18 -17.14 5.96 13.75
CA PHE A 18 -16.02 5.18 14.29
C PHE A 18 -14.91 6.07 14.88
N VAL A 19 -14.83 7.34 14.41
CA VAL A 19 -13.69 8.21 14.69
C VAL A 19 -14.17 9.48 15.40
N PRO A 20 -13.66 9.78 16.60
CA PRO A 20 -13.94 11.04 17.30
C PRO A 20 -13.62 12.25 16.40
N LYS A 21 -14.42 13.32 16.54
CA LYS A 21 -14.31 14.50 15.65
C LYS A 21 -12.89 15.08 15.56
N GLY A 22 -12.16 15.10 16.66
CA GLY A 22 -10.78 15.60 16.72
C GLY A 22 -9.76 14.69 16.03
N GLU A 23 -10.07 13.39 15.88
CA GLU A 23 -9.17 12.39 15.28
C GLU A 23 -9.39 12.18 13.78
N ARG A 24 -10.46 12.70 13.20
CA ARG A 24 -10.80 12.50 11.78
C ARG A 24 -9.73 12.99 10.80
N PRO A 25 -9.05 14.13 11.03
CA PRO A 25 -7.94 14.55 10.16
C PRO A 25 -6.79 13.55 10.17
N TYR A 26 -6.43 13.02 11.35
CA TYR A 26 -5.38 12.02 11.49
C TYR A 26 -5.76 10.69 10.86
N PHE A 27 -7.03 10.27 11.00
CA PHE A 27 -7.56 9.11 10.31
C PHE A 27 -7.40 9.22 8.79
N LYS A 28 -7.88 10.33 8.19
CA LYS A 28 -7.79 10.54 6.75
C LYS A 28 -6.35 10.60 6.26
N LYS A 29 -5.48 11.28 7.01
CA LYS A 29 -4.06 11.42 6.69
C LYS A 29 -3.33 10.06 6.68
N SER A 30 -3.66 9.17 7.60
CA SER A 30 -3.05 7.84 7.70
C SER A 30 -3.68 6.83 6.74
N PHE A 31 -5.02 6.79 6.66
CA PHE A 31 -5.74 5.79 5.88
C PHE A 31 -5.79 6.09 4.38
N GLY A 32 -5.83 7.38 4.00
CA GLY A 32 -5.92 7.79 2.60
C GLY A 32 -4.76 7.29 1.74
N PRO A 33 -3.49 7.54 2.11
CA PRO A 33 -2.34 7.01 1.39
C PRO A 33 -2.31 5.48 1.32
N HIS A 34 -2.75 4.80 2.37
CA HIS A 34 -2.83 3.34 2.38
C HIS A 34 -3.78 2.83 1.29
N ILE A 35 -4.96 3.44 1.17
CA ILE A 35 -5.94 3.08 0.12
C ILE A 35 -5.41 3.38 -1.28
N ASP A 36 -4.79 4.53 -1.48
CA ASP A 36 -4.20 4.88 -2.77
C ASP A 36 -3.12 3.88 -3.20
N LEU A 37 -2.18 3.56 -2.29
CA LEU A 37 -1.11 2.61 -2.55
C LEU A 37 -1.65 1.19 -2.79
N LEU A 38 -2.69 0.80 -2.07
CA LEU A 38 -3.36 -0.49 -2.26
C LEU A 38 -4.03 -0.57 -3.64
N ASN A 39 -4.72 0.49 -4.08
CA ASN A 39 -5.29 0.56 -5.43
C ASN A 39 -4.20 0.47 -6.51
N MET A 40 -3.09 1.20 -6.35
CA MET A 40 -1.96 1.12 -7.28
C MET A 40 -1.37 -0.30 -7.35
N LEU A 41 -1.21 -0.95 -6.19
CA LEU A 41 -0.72 -2.32 -6.09
C LEU A 41 -1.66 -3.31 -6.79
N TRP A 42 -2.97 -3.16 -6.61
CA TRP A 42 -3.95 -4.02 -7.28
C TRP A 42 -3.98 -3.81 -8.79
N ILE A 43 -3.90 -2.55 -9.28
CA ILE A 43 -3.78 -2.28 -10.72
C ILE A 43 -2.54 -3.00 -11.26
N TYR A 44 -1.40 -2.83 -10.60
CA TYR A 44 -0.15 -3.48 -10.99
C TYR A 44 -0.29 -5.02 -11.05
N ARG A 45 -0.82 -5.63 -9.97
CA ARG A 45 -1.01 -7.10 -9.90
C ARG A 45 -1.99 -7.62 -10.95
N CYS A 46 -3.12 -6.95 -11.11
CA CYS A 46 -4.15 -7.35 -12.08
C CYS A 46 -3.63 -7.32 -13.52
N ARG A 47 -2.79 -6.37 -13.84
CA ARG A 47 -2.20 -6.27 -15.17
C ARG A 47 -1.06 -7.25 -15.39
N ASN A 48 -0.19 -7.43 -14.41
CA ASN A 48 1.05 -8.20 -14.58
C ASN A 48 0.87 -9.70 -14.35
N TYR A 49 0.06 -10.09 -13.38
CA TYR A 49 -0.04 -11.50 -12.98
C TYR A 49 -1.35 -12.15 -13.43
N TYR A 50 -2.44 -11.38 -13.48
CA TYR A 50 -3.75 -11.93 -13.79
C TYR A 50 -4.27 -11.58 -15.18
N VAL A 51 -3.66 -10.61 -15.87
CA VAL A 51 -4.01 -10.15 -17.22
C VAL A 51 -5.52 -9.89 -17.35
N LEU A 52 -6.07 -9.14 -16.41
CA LEU A 52 -7.50 -8.83 -16.35
C LEU A 52 -7.85 -7.68 -17.30
N SER A 53 -9.10 -7.66 -17.76
CA SER A 53 -9.64 -6.52 -18.52
C SER A 53 -9.82 -5.30 -17.64
N ASP A 54 -9.79 -4.10 -18.23
CA ASP A 54 -9.96 -2.83 -17.52
C ASP A 54 -11.23 -2.81 -16.67
N ALA A 55 -12.36 -3.32 -17.20
CA ALA A 55 -13.63 -3.42 -16.48
C ALA A 55 -13.53 -4.31 -15.23
N GLN A 56 -12.77 -5.40 -15.30
CA GLN A 56 -12.52 -6.27 -14.16
C GLN A 56 -11.61 -5.57 -13.13
N ILE A 57 -10.56 -4.88 -13.58
CA ILE A 57 -9.67 -4.12 -12.68
C ILE A 57 -10.49 -3.08 -11.90
N TYR A 58 -11.34 -2.28 -12.58
CA TYR A 58 -12.20 -1.31 -11.90
C TYR A 58 -13.10 -1.93 -10.84
N SER A 59 -13.55 -3.18 -11.01
CA SER A 59 -14.39 -3.87 -10.03
C SER A 59 -13.67 -4.24 -8.74
N PHE A 60 -12.33 -4.24 -8.74
CA PHE A 60 -11.50 -4.53 -7.56
C PHE A 60 -11.02 -3.29 -6.83
N LEU A 61 -11.08 -2.10 -7.46
CA LEU A 61 -10.56 -0.89 -6.86
C LEU A 61 -11.49 -0.34 -5.77
N ILE A 62 -10.89 0.12 -4.68
CA ILE A 62 -11.60 0.85 -3.65
C ILE A 62 -11.97 2.22 -4.22
N PRO A 63 -13.27 2.61 -4.23
CA PRO A 63 -13.73 3.86 -4.84
C PRO A 63 -13.44 5.07 -3.94
N VAL A 64 -12.22 5.20 -3.50
CA VAL A 64 -11.68 6.28 -2.66
C VAL A 64 -10.43 6.83 -3.32
N ASN A 65 -10.32 8.13 -3.36
CA ASN A 65 -9.18 8.85 -3.91
C ASN A 65 -8.69 9.85 -2.87
N TYR A 66 -7.41 9.82 -2.53
CA TYR A 66 -6.84 10.73 -1.56
C TYR A 66 -5.84 11.70 -2.20
N TYR A 67 -4.67 11.24 -2.60
CA TYR A 67 -3.70 12.01 -3.39
C TYR A 67 -3.74 11.68 -4.88
N LEU A 68 -4.28 10.51 -5.23
CA LEU A 68 -4.50 10.13 -6.63
C LEU A 68 -5.86 10.63 -7.08
N ASP A 69 -5.92 11.28 -8.23
CA ASP A 69 -7.20 11.65 -8.82
C ASP A 69 -7.80 10.53 -9.68
N LYS A 70 -9.08 10.70 -10.05
CA LYS A 70 -9.79 9.70 -10.86
C LYS A 70 -9.17 9.52 -12.25
N ASN A 71 -8.57 10.57 -12.81
CA ASN A 71 -7.94 10.51 -14.13
C ASN A 71 -6.61 9.77 -14.06
N GLU A 72 -5.85 9.94 -12.97
CA GLU A 72 -4.62 9.18 -12.74
C GLU A 72 -4.93 7.67 -12.61
N ILE A 73 -5.92 7.31 -11.77
CA ILE A 73 -6.39 5.92 -11.64
C ILE A 73 -6.82 5.36 -13.00
N LYS A 74 -7.64 6.13 -13.76
CA LYS A 74 -8.07 5.73 -15.10
C LYS A 74 -6.88 5.46 -16.02
N ARG A 75 -5.93 6.38 -16.09
CA ARG A 75 -4.72 6.22 -16.91
C ARG A 75 -3.87 5.02 -16.49
N MET A 76 -3.79 4.71 -15.19
CA MET A 76 -3.09 3.52 -14.69
C MET A 76 -3.80 2.23 -15.10
N VAL A 77 -5.14 2.19 -15.01
CA VAL A 77 -5.94 1.02 -15.40
C VAL A 77 -5.88 0.80 -16.91
N GLU A 78 -5.94 1.86 -17.71
CA GLU A 78 -5.96 1.81 -19.18
C GLU A 78 -4.55 1.90 -19.81
N ALA A 79 -3.48 1.77 -19.03
CA ALA A 79 -2.10 1.83 -19.52
C ALA A 79 -1.84 0.70 -20.53
N GLU A 80 -1.29 1.01 -21.70
CA GLU A 80 -1.06 0.02 -22.78
C GLU A 80 -0.06 -1.07 -22.37
N ASN A 81 0.93 -0.70 -21.58
CA ASN A 81 2.00 -1.59 -21.12
C ASN A 81 2.60 -1.13 -19.80
N ASN A 82 3.48 -1.94 -19.23
CA ASN A 82 4.13 -1.65 -17.95
C ASN A 82 5.00 -0.40 -17.97
N THR A 83 5.64 -0.09 -19.08
CA THR A 83 6.47 1.13 -19.19
C THR A 83 5.63 2.38 -19.00
N VAL A 84 4.45 2.43 -19.65
CA VAL A 84 3.49 3.53 -19.50
C VAL A 84 2.94 3.56 -18.08
N LEU A 85 2.62 2.40 -17.48
CA LEU A 85 2.16 2.33 -16.09
C LEU A 85 3.22 2.89 -15.12
N TYR A 86 4.48 2.49 -15.28
CA TYR A 86 5.59 3.02 -14.46
C TYR A 86 5.75 4.53 -14.62
N GLU A 87 5.63 5.05 -15.84
CA GLU A 87 5.70 6.49 -16.11
C GLU A 87 4.57 7.25 -15.39
N ILE A 88 3.34 6.74 -15.45
CA ILE A 88 2.19 7.36 -14.76
C ILE A 88 2.41 7.35 -13.25
N ILE A 89 2.86 6.21 -12.69
CA ILE A 89 3.15 6.09 -11.25
C ILE A 89 4.27 7.04 -10.84
N SER A 90 5.35 7.14 -11.61
CA SER A 90 6.48 8.04 -11.33
C SER A 90 6.06 9.52 -11.35
N ASN A 91 5.09 9.88 -12.19
CA ASN A 91 4.54 11.22 -12.29
C ASN A 91 3.43 11.54 -11.29
N SER A 92 2.92 10.54 -10.55
CA SER A 92 1.93 10.70 -9.49
C SER A 92 2.50 11.42 -8.27
N TYR A 93 1.60 11.80 -7.33
CA TYR A 93 2.01 12.33 -6.03
C TYR A 93 3.06 11.44 -5.33
N TYR A 94 2.84 10.13 -5.32
CA TYR A 94 3.74 9.18 -4.65
C TYR A 94 5.09 9.07 -5.35
N GLY A 95 5.10 9.01 -6.67
CA GLY A 95 6.33 8.97 -7.44
C GLY A 95 7.18 10.22 -7.25
N LYS A 96 6.57 11.40 -7.29
CA LYS A 96 7.27 12.69 -7.07
C LYS A 96 7.78 12.87 -5.64
N THR A 97 7.03 12.37 -4.65
CA THR A 97 7.36 12.57 -3.23
C THR A 97 8.40 11.57 -2.72
N TYR A 98 8.28 10.31 -3.12
CA TYR A 98 9.10 9.22 -2.59
C TYR A 98 10.09 8.66 -3.60
N GLY A 99 9.93 8.97 -4.87
CA GLY A 99 10.68 8.40 -5.98
C GLY A 99 10.20 6.99 -6.35
N PHE A 100 10.20 6.70 -7.65
CA PHE A 100 9.94 5.35 -8.17
C PHE A 100 11.05 4.95 -9.12
N ASP A 101 11.61 3.78 -8.93
CA ASP A 101 12.67 3.20 -9.73
C ASP A 101 12.12 2.00 -10.51
N SER A 102 12.00 2.14 -11.83
CA SER A 102 11.46 1.09 -12.72
C SER A 102 12.29 -0.20 -12.73
N THR A 103 13.52 -0.16 -12.23
CA THR A 103 14.41 -1.34 -12.16
C THR A 103 14.17 -2.17 -10.90
N LYS A 104 13.47 -1.62 -9.91
CA LYS A 104 13.18 -2.28 -8.64
C LYS A 104 11.82 -2.95 -8.64
N ASN A 105 11.65 -3.92 -7.75
CA ASN A 105 10.34 -4.54 -7.53
C ASN A 105 9.31 -3.51 -7.07
N MET A 106 8.22 -3.36 -7.82
CA MET A 106 7.16 -2.38 -7.55
C MET A 106 6.50 -2.61 -6.19
N GLU A 107 6.20 -3.85 -5.85
CA GLU A 107 5.54 -4.19 -4.58
C GLU A 107 6.41 -3.82 -3.38
N ALA A 108 7.73 -4.04 -3.48
CA ALA A 108 8.66 -3.63 -2.43
C ALA A 108 8.69 -2.10 -2.28
N GLN A 109 8.65 -1.36 -3.37
CA GLN A 109 8.63 0.11 -3.33
C GLN A 109 7.34 0.64 -2.70
N PHE A 110 6.17 0.07 -3.00
CA PHE A 110 4.91 0.44 -2.33
C PHE A 110 4.97 0.18 -0.83
N SER A 111 5.53 -0.96 -0.41
CA SER A 111 5.73 -1.26 1.00
C SER A 111 6.69 -0.26 1.67
N ASP A 112 7.81 0.07 1.05
CA ASP A 112 8.78 1.04 1.58
C ASP A 112 8.17 2.45 1.72
N ILE A 113 7.32 2.86 0.78
CA ILE A 113 6.57 4.12 0.86
C ILE A 113 5.60 4.09 2.05
N LEU A 114 4.84 3.01 2.18
CA LEU A 114 3.89 2.85 3.28
C LEU A 114 4.58 2.82 4.64
N ASP A 115 5.72 2.13 4.75
CA ASP A 115 6.57 2.13 5.96
C ASP A 115 7.02 3.55 6.30
N THR A 116 7.46 4.33 5.28
CA THR A 116 7.90 5.71 5.46
C THR A 116 6.77 6.61 5.96
N ILE A 117 5.57 6.47 5.41
CA ILE A 117 4.38 7.22 5.83
C ILE A 117 4.03 6.88 7.29
N ASN A 118 3.96 5.60 7.63
CA ASN A 118 3.63 5.15 8.97
C ASN A 118 4.68 5.58 10.01
N MET A 119 5.98 5.50 9.67
CA MET A 119 7.06 5.99 10.54
C MET A 119 6.96 7.50 10.79
N LYS A 120 6.58 8.27 9.77
CA LYS A 120 6.36 9.71 9.89
C LYS A 120 5.14 9.99 10.78
N ASP A 121 4.01 9.33 10.54
CA ASP A 121 2.79 9.52 11.33
C ASP A 121 3.01 9.15 12.82
N PHE A 122 3.78 8.10 13.09
CA PHE A 122 4.14 7.71 14.45
C PHE A 122 4.95 8.80 15.20
N LYS A 123 5.84 9.49 14.47
CA LYS A 123 6.67 10.57 15.05
C LYS A 123 5.92 11.88 15.17
N ASP A 124 5.17 12.26 14.13
CA ASP A 124 4.55 13.59 14.03
C ASP A 124 3.31 13.73 14.93
N ALA A 125 2.59 12.64 15.19
CA ALA A 125 1.34 12.65 15.94
C ALA A 125 1.24 11.46 16.93
N PRO A 126 2.13 11.38 17.95
CA PRO A 126 2.28 10.19 18.80
C PRO A 126 1.06 9.84 19.65
N TYR A 127 0.12 10.78 19.86
CA TYR A 127 -1.10 10.57 20.65
C TYR A 127 -2.37 10.53 19.80
N SER A 128 -2.24 10.24 18.50
CA SER A 128 -3.35 10.21 17.56
C SER A 128 -3.70 8.79 17.11
N LEU A 129 -4.85 8.67 16.45
CA LEU A 129 -5.26 7.43 15.77
C LEU A 129 -4.27 7.01 14.67
N ALA A 130 -3.59 7.98 14.03
CA ALA A 130 -2.54 7.69 13.06
C ALA A 130 -1.35 6.96 13.70
N ALA A 131 -0.94 7.33 14.92
CA ALA A 131 0.13 6.64 15.63
C ALA A 131 -0.26 5.20 16.01
N ILE A 132 -1.52 4.97 16.36
CA ILE A 132 -2.03 3.62 16.66
C ILE A 132 -2.00 2.77 15.39
N ASN A 133 -2.50 3.30 14.27
CA ASN A 133 -2.46 2.62 12.98
C ASN A 133 -1.02 2.30 12.54
N ALA A 134 -0.13 3.26 12.65
CA ALA A 134 1.29 3.09 12.37
C ALA A 134 1.93 2.01 13.26
N TYR A 135 1.60 1.98 14.54
CA TYR A 135 2.08 0.94 15.45
C TYR A 135 1.64 -0.46 15.01
N PHE A 136 0.36 -0.64 14.67
CA PHE A 136 -0.13 -1.93 14.18
C PHE A 136 0.54 -2.34 12.86
N HIS A 137 0.70 -1.40 11.93
CA HIS A 137 1.41 -1.66 10.68
C HIS A 137 2.85 -2.14 10.95
N LEU A 138 3.63 -1.41 11.74
CA LEU A 138 5.00 -1.75 12.07
C LEU A 138 5.10 -3.10 12.82
N LYS A 139 4.15 -3.39 13.71
CA LYS A 139 4.10 -4.68 14.41
C LYS A 139 3.76 -5.84 13.47
N ASN A 140 2.85 -5.67 12.55
CA ASN A 140 2.56 -6.68 11.52
C ASN A 140 3.79 -6.97 10.65
N MET A 141 4.55 -5.93 10.27
CA MET A 141 5.80 -6.08 9.54
C MET A 141 6.87 -6.82 10.36
N GLU A 142 6.98 -6.52 11.65
CA GLU A 142 7.90 -7.23 12.56
C GLU A 142 7.55 -8.72 12.65
N VAL A 143 6.27 -9.04 12.87
CA VAL A 143 5.78 -10.43 12.90
C VAL A 143 6.05 -11.16 11.58
N ALA A 144 5.75 -10.52 10.45
CA ALA A 144 6.00 -11.11 9.13
C ALA A 144 7.49 -11.43 8.91
N ARG A 145 8.38 -10.56 9.37
CA ARG A 145 9.85 -10.80 9.31
C ARG A 145 10.27 -11.98 10.18
N VAL A 146 9.74 -12.07 11.41
CA VAL A 146 10.02 -13.19 12.31
C VAL A 146 9.53 -14.50 11.71
N VAL A 147 8.29 -14.54 11.19
CA VAL A 147 7.74 -15.73 10.52
C VAL A 147 8.61 -16.14 9.34
N THR A 148 8.99 -15.18 8.48
CA THR A 148 9.88 -15.44 7.35
C THR A 148 11.23 -16.02 7.79
N ALA A 149 11.82 -15.48 8.86
CA ALA A 149 13.08 -16.00 9.41
C ALA A 149 12.93 -17.44 9.88
N LEU A 150 11.86 -17.75 10.61
CA LEU A 150 11.59 -19.10 11.11
C LEU A 150 11.35 -20.10 9.97
N GLU A 151 10.61 -19.69 8.93
CA GLU A 151 10.42 -20.51 7.73
C GLU A 151 11.75 -20.79 7.03
N CYS A 152 12.59 -19.76 6.83
CA CYS A 152 13.90 -19.94 6.22
C CYS A 152 14.80 -20.90 7.03
N ILE A 153 14.80 -20.79 8.36
CA ILE A 153 15.51 -21.73 9.25
C ILE A 153 14.98 -23.15 9.09
N ARG A 154 13.65 -23.30 9.06
CA ARG A 154 12.99 -24.59 8.87
C ARG A 154 13.38 -25.27 7.54
N TYR A 155 13.58 -24.48 6.49
CA TYR A 155 14.03 -24.95 5.18
C TYR A 155 15.56 -25.08 5.07
N GLY A 156 16.32 -24.85 6.13
CA GLY A 156 17.76 -25.01 6.15
C GLY A 156 18.56 -23.93 5.41
N TYR A 157 18.00 -22.74 5.24
CA TYR A 157 18.72 -21.62 4.62
C TYR A 157 19.86 -21.12 5.51
N LYS A 158 20.96 -20.66 4.88
CA LYS A 158 22.08 -20.07 5.59
C LYS A 158 21.73 -18.64 6.10
N PRO A 159 22.39 -18.15 7.17
CA PRO A 159 22.08 -16.84 7.76
C PRO A 159 22.11 -15.68 6.76
N GLU A 160 23.05 -15.71 5.80
CA GLU A 160 23.19 -14.69 4.77
C GLU A 160 21.97 -14.62 3.85
N ALA A 161 21.44 -15.78 3.44
CA ALA A 161 20.23 -15.89 2.64
C ALA A 161 18.99 -15.46 3.44
N ILE A 162 18.91 -15.83 4.73
CA ILE A 162 17.82 -15.41 5.62
C ILE A 162 17.74 -13.87 5.70
N SER A 163 18.88 -13.20 5.87
CA SER A 163 18.95 -11.74 5.91
C SER A 163 18.45 -11.10 4.60
N GLN A 164 18.76 -11.70 3.44
CA GLN A 164 18.26 -11.24 2.15
C GLN A 164 16.73 -11.41 2.06
N TYR A 165 16.18 -12.57 2.43
CA TYR A 165 14.73 -12.83 2.39
C TYR A 165 13.94 -11.91 3.33
N ILE A 166 14.43 -11.65 4.54
CA ILE A 166 13.78 -10.73 5.49
C ILE A 166 13.74 -9.31 4.93
N ASN A 167 14.78 -8.89 4.22
CA ASN A 167 14.84 -7.55 3.62
C ASN A 167 14.06 -7.45 2.30
N GLN A 168 13.91 -8.54 1.54
CA GLN A 168 13.16 -8.57 0.28
C GLN A 168 11.64 -8.66 0.48
N LYS A 169 11.16 -9.35 1.53
CA LYS A 169 9.72 -9.48 1.84
C LYS A 169 9.10 -8.21 2.46
N ARG A 170 9.57 -7.03 2.08
CA ARG A 170 8.90 -5.77 2.42
C ARG A 170 7.61 -5.55 1.62
N GLY A 171 7.27 -6.41 0.66
CA GLY A 171 6.19 -6.24 -0.29
C GLY A 171 5.01 -7.20 -0.18
N VAL A 172 4.77 -7.85 0.95
CA VAL A 172 3.57 -8.69 1.14
C VAL A 172 2.60 -7.96 2.06
N LEU A 173 1.71 -7.22 1.44
CA LEU A 173 0.43 -6.77 2.01
C LEU A 173 -0.67 -7.68 1.51
#